data_c0cdaf0e0a2f1b4477bc42971277c335
#
_entry.id   c0cdaf0e0a2f1b4477bc42971277c335
#
_cell.length_a   1.000
_cell.length_b   1.000
_cell.length_c   1.000
_cell.angle_alpha   90.00
_cell.angle_beta   90.00
_cell.angle_gamma   90.00
#
_symmetry.space_group_name_H-M   'P 1'
#
loop_
_entity.id
_entity.type
_entity.pdbx_description
1 polymer ?
#
loop_
_entity_poly.entity_id
_entity_poly.type
_entity_poly.pdbx_seq_one_letter_code
_entity_poly.pdbx_strand_id
1 'polypeptide(L)'
;MNNSARRGFTLIELLIVVVIIGILAAIAIPKFANTKTKAYTAAMKSDLRNLVTAEESFFADSTKYTTYDTTKLKFKPSTGVNAPTITTGAGYWAATVTHTQITSFSCGIGVNTTNPLVSTAGDGEPTCK
;
A
#
# COMPACT_ATOMS: atom_id res chain seq x y z
N MET A 1 -42.79 -6.80 -49.82
CA MET A 1 -42.66 -6.46 -48.38
C MET A 1 -41.80 -7.53 -47.75
N ASN A 2 -40.53 -7.17 -47.44
CA ASN A 2 -39.62 -8.08 -46.74
C ASN A 2 -39.91 -8.02 -45.25
N ASN A 3 -40.56 -9.06 -44.70
CA ASN A 3 -40.69 -9.25 -43.29
C ASN A 3 -39.37 -9.84 -42.77
N SER A 4 -38.44 -8.97 -42.39
CA SER A 4 -37.25 -9.37 -41.67
C SER A 4 -37.69 -9.84 -40.25
N ALA A 5 -37.75 -11.16 -40.05
CA ALA A 5 -38.02 -11.75 -38.76
C ALA A 5 -36.98 -11.25 -37.75
N ARG A 6 -37.39 -10.36 -36.85
CA ARG A 6 -36.56 -9.92 -35.72
C ARG A 6 -36.33 -11.12 -34.82
N ARG A 7 -35.14 -11.69 -34.86
CA ARG A 7 -34.71 -12.72 -33.92
C ARG A 7 -34.58 -12.09 -32.53
N GLY A 8 -35.45 -12.48 -31.63
CA GLY A 8 -35.36 -12.07 -30.24
C GLY A 8 -34.53 -13.07 -29.45
N PHE A 9 -33.91 -12.61 -28.34
CA PHE A 9 -33.23 -13.47 -27.38
C PHE A 9 -34.22 -14.34 -26.63
N THR A 10 -33.86 -15.60 -26.38
CA THR A 10 -34.62 -16.49 -25.50
C THR A 10 -34.33 -16.17 -24.02
N LEU A 11 -35.32 -16.47 -23.17
CA LEU A 11 -35.20 -16.27 -21.73
C LEU A 11 -34.04 -17.11 -21.15
N ILE A 12 -33.84 -18.31 -21.69
CA ILE A 12 -32.78 -19.22 -21.26
C ILE A 12 -31.37 -18.70 -21.64
N GLU A 13 -31.24 -18.14 -22.84
CA GLU A 13 -29.96 -17.52 -23.25
C GLU A 13 -29.55 -16.39 -22.31
N LEU A 14 -30.48 -15.56 -21.87
CA LEU A 14 -30.23 -14.52 -20.91
C LEU A 14 -29.92 -15.09 -19.52
N LEU A 15 -30.65 -16.13 -19.10
CA LEU A 15 -30.48 -16.75 -17.79
C LEU A 15 -29.09 -17.37 -17.62
N ILE A 16 -28.60 -18.14 -18.59
CA ILE A 16 -27.29 -18.79 -18.52
C ILE A 16 -26.15 -17.74 -18.46
N VAL A 17 -26.30 -16.65 -19.20
CA VAL A 17 -25.28 -15.59 -19.21
C VAL A 17 -25.17 -14.92 -17.84
N VAL A 18 -26.29 -14.56 -17.20
CA VAL A 18 -26.24 -13.91 -15.87
C VAL A 18 -25.74 -14.86 -14.79
N VAL A 19 -26.04 -16.16 -14.89
CA VAL A 19 -25.52 -17.17 -13.96
C VAL A 19 -24.00 -17.30 -14.10
N ILE A 20 -23.47 -17.38 -15.32
CA ILE A 20 -22.03 -17.46 -15.57
C ILE A 20 -21.31 -16.19 -15.05
N ILE A 21 -21.84 -15.00 -15.34
CA ILE A 21 -21.29 -13.74 -14.85
C ILE A 21 -21.29 -13.73 -13.31
N GLY A 22 -22.35 -14.19 -12.67
CA GLY A 22 -22.46 -14.27 -11.21
C GLY A 22 -21.39 -15.16 -10.59
N ILE A 23 -21.14 -16.35 -11.17
CA ILE A 23 -20.10 -17.28 -10.70
C ILE A 23 -18.70 -16.67 -10.89
N LEU A 24 -18.42 -16.08 -12.04
CA LEU A 24 -17.13 -15.46 -12.32
C LEU A 24 -16.88 -14.26 -11.39
N ALA A 25 -17.89 -13.44 -11.16
CA ALA A 25 -17.80 -12.30 -10.26
C ALA A 25 -17.54 -12.71 -8.81
N ALA A 26 -18.17 -13.79 -8.33
CA ALA A 26 -17.97 -14.32 -6.99
C ALA A 26 -16.51 -14.71 -6.70
N ILE A 27 -15.78 -15.17 -7.71
CA ILE A 27 -14.36 -15.55 -7.58
C ILE A 27 -13.44 -14.34 -7.82
N ALA A 28 -13.77 -13.50 -8.80
CA ALA A 28 -12.91 -12.42 -9.25
C ALA A 28 -12.82 -11.24 -8.24
N ILE A 29 -13.93 -10.87 -7.62
CA ILE A 29 -14.00 -9.72 -6.72
C ILE A 29 -13.09 -9.87 -5.50
N PRO A 30 -13.14 -10.94 -4.69
CA PRO A 30 -12.26 -11.10 -3.53
C PRO A 30 -10.78 -11.22 -3.92
N LYS A 31 -10.48 -11.88 -5.05
CA LYS A 31 -9.11 -12.01 -5.54
C LYS A 31 -8.54 -10.65 -5.94
N PHE A 32 -9.33 -9.79 -6.55
CA PHE A 32 -8.92 -8.46 -6.97
C PHE A 32 -8.66 -7.53 -5.77
N ALA A 33 -9.51 -7.59 -4.73
CA ALA A 33 -9.35 -6.83 -3.50
C ALA A 33 -8.02 -7.20 -2.79
N ASN A 34 -7.71 -8.48 -2.66
CA ASN A 34 -6.46 -8.96 -2.07
C ASN A 34 -5.22 -8.52 -2.87
N THR A 35 -5.31 -8.48 -4.20
CA THR A 35 -4.21 -8.03 -5.06
C THR A 35 -3.95 -6.52 -4.88
N LYS A 36 -4.99 -5.70 -4.78
CA LYS A 36 -4.86 -4.27 -4.49
C LYS A 36 -4.19 -4.03 -3.13
N THR A 37 -4.63 -4.72 -2.08
CA THR A 37 -4.02 -4.60 -0.75
C THR A 37 -2.54 -4.94 -0.78
N LYS A 38 -2.15 -6.02 -1.48
CA LYS A 38 -0.73 -6.38 -1.66
C LYS A 38 0.07 -5.30 -2.40
N ALA A 39 -0.50 -4.69 -3.42
CA ALA A 39 0.15 -3.61 -4.17
C ALA A 39 0.37 -2.36 -3.29
N TYR A 40 -0.62 -1.98 -2.50
CA TYR A 40 -0.52 -0.83 -1.61
C TYR A 40 0.46 -1.06 -0.45
N THR A 41 0.47 -2.26 0.13
CA THR A 41 1.47 -2.61 1.16
C THR A 41 2.88 -2.67 0.58
N ALA A 42 3.06 -3.12 -0.66
CA ALA A 42 4.34 -3.07 -1.34
C ALA A 42 4.82 -1.64 -1.58
N ALA A 43 3.93 -0.72 -1.97
CA ALA A 43 4.23 0.70 -2.13
C ALA A 43 4.68 1.33 -0.79
N MET A 44 3.93 1.08 0.29
CA MET A 44 4.30 1.56 1.63
C MET A 44 5.66 1.03 2.09
N LYS A 45 5.96 -0.26 1.87
CA LYS A 45 7.27 -0.84 2.19
C LYS A 45 8.40 -0.24 1.37
N SER A 46 8.16 0.01 0.09
CA SER A 46 9.12 0.68 -0.79
C SER A 46 9.40 2.10 -0.32
N ASP A 47 8.37 2.84 0.06
CA ASP A 47 8.52 4.19 0.59
C ASP A 47 9.31 4.20 1.91
N LEU A 48 9.08 3.25 2.80
CA LEU A 48 9.88 3.13 4.03
C LEU A 48 11.35 2.84 3.75
N ARG A 49 11.69 2.03 2.74
CA ARG A 49 13.09 1.82 2.31
C ARG A 49 13.71 3.09 1.71
N ASN A 50 12.95 3.83 0.91
CA ASN A 50 13.40 5.11 0.38
C ASN A 50 13.60 6.14 1.50
N LEU A 51 12.76 6.08 2.54
CA LEU A 51 12.90 6.92 3.72
C LEU A 51 14.19 6.60 4.48
N VAL A 52 14.60 5.33 4.59
CA VAL A 52 15.90 4.96 5.16
C VAL A 52 17.02 5.68 4.43
N THR A 53 17.03 5.66 3.10
CA THR A 53 18.05 6.33 2.29
C THR A 53 18.07 7.85 2.54
N ALA A 54 16.89 8.47 2.65
CA ALA A 54 16.76 9.89 2.91
C ALA A 54 17.24 10.28 4.31
N GLU A 55 16.89 9.49 5.34
CA GLU A 55 17.32 9.73 6.72
C GLU A 55 18.84 9.51 6.90
N GLU A 56 19.40 8.47 6.27
CA GLU A 56 20.84 8.24 6.30
C GLU A 56 21.62 9.35 5.60
N SER A 57 21.11 9.87 4.48
CA SER A 57 21.69 11.01 3.79
C SER A 57 21.66 12.28 4.68
N PHE A 58 20.53 12.53 5.34
CA PHE A 58 20.41 13.66 6.27
C PHE A 58 21.32 13.49 7.49
N PHE A 59 21.42 12.28 8.02
CA PHE A 59 22.30 11.96 9.14
C PHE A 59 23.79 12.17 8.80
N ALA A 60 24.21 11.83 7.58
CA ALA A 60 25.58 12.07 7.13
C ALA A 60 25.96 13.56 7.14
N ASP A 61 25.01 14.44 6.83
CA ASP A 61 25.24 15.89 6.80
C ASP A 61 25.06 16.56 8.18
N SER A 62 24.13 16.05 9.00
CA SER A 62 23.68 16.74 10.24
C SER A 62 24.04 16.01 11.53
N THR A 63 24.50 14.74 11.45
CA THR A 63 24.76 13.83 12.59
C THR A 63 23.53 13.56 13.47
N LYS A 64 22.33 13.79 12.93
CA LYS A 64 21.04 13.58 13.60
C LYS A 64 20.00 13.08 12.59
N TYR A 65 19.06 12.29 13.05
CA TYR A 65 17.84 11.99 12.31
C TYR A 65 16.80 13.11 12.49
N THR A 66 15.86 13.22 11.58
CA THR A 66 14.86 14.30 11.60
C THR A 66 13.43 13.76 11.50
N THR A 67 12.48 14.51 12.02
CA THR A 67 11.07 14.26 11.77
C THR A 67 10.71 14.60 10.32
N TYR A 68 9.59 14.09 9.83
CA TYR A 68 9.19 14.33 8.45
C TYR A 68 9.05 15.82 8.13
N ASP A 69 9.95 16.29 7.29
CA ASP A 69 10.00 17.66 6.79
C ASP A 69 10.49 17.61 5.34
N THR A 70 9.66 18.02 4.41
CA THR A 70 9.96 18.00 2.97
C THR A 70 11.11 18.94 2.56
N THR A 71 11.46 19.90 3.41
CA THR A 71 12.59 20.81 3.18
C THR A 71 13.92 20.19 3.59
N LYS A 72 13.91 19.31 4.58
CA LYS A 72 15.10 18.65 5.14
C LYS A 72 15.32 17.28 4.52
N LEU A 73 14.27 16.45 4.49
CA LEU A 73 14.30 15.13 3.86
C LEU A 73 13.94 15.25 2.38
N LYS A 74 14.85 14.87 1.51
CA LYS A 74 14.59 14.74 0.07
C LYS A 74 13.76 13.47 -0.21
N PHE A 75 12.62 13.38 0.45
CA PHE A 75 11.71 12.23 0.37
C PHE A 75 10.29 12.70 0.09
N LYS A 76 9.62 12.01 -0.82
CA LYS A 76 8.21 12.20 -1.13
C LYS A 76 7.52 10.85 -1.17
N PRO A 77 6.42 10.66 -0.41
CA PRO A 77 5.65 9.43 -0.46
C PRO A 77 5.06 9.16 -1.85
N SER A 78 4.89 7.90 -2.19
CA SER A 78 4.17 7.47 -3.39
C SER A 78 2.73 7.91 -3.36
N THR A 79 2.10 7.99 -4.53
CA THR A 79 0.69 8.37 -4.64
C THR A 79 -0.20 7.46 -3.80
N GLY A 80 -1.00 8.05 -2.93
CA GLY A 80 -1.89 7.35 -2.01
C GLY A 80 -1.26 6.97 -0.66
N VAL A 81 0.05 7.00 -0.54
CA VAL A 81 0.73 6.82 0.75
C VAL A 81 0.73 8.15 1.50
N ASN A 82 0.27 8.13 2.74
CA ASN A 82 0.27 9.33 3.59
C ASN A 82 1.69 9.69 4.05
N ALA A 83 1.89 10.93 4.42
CA ALA A 83 3.15 11.39 5.00
C ALA A 83 3.56 10.50 6.19
N PRO A 84 4.84 10.08 6.29
CA PRO A 84 5.29 9.25 7.38
C PRO A 84 5.23 9.99 8.72
N THR A 85 4.85 9.28 9.76
CA THR A 85 5.04 9.74 11.14
C THR A 85 6.38 9.21 11.61
N ILE A 86 7.35 10.10 11.82
CA ILE A 86 8.71 9.75 12.21
C ILE A 86 8.95 10.14 13.67
N THR A 87 9.49 9.21 14.44
CA THR A 87 9.99 9.42 15.81
C THR A 87 11.50 9.25 15.79
N THR A 88 12.24 10.21 16.35
CA THR A 88 13.70 10.21 16.36
C THR A 88 14.26 10.27 17.77
N GLY A 89 15.46 9.72 17.94
CA GLY A 89 16.25 9.81 19.17
C GLY A 89 17.75 9.85 18.86
N ALA A 90 18.57 9.75 19.89
CA ALA A 90 20.02 9.76 19.73
C ALA A 90 20.51 8.49 19.02
N GLY A 91 20.79 8.59 17.72
CA GLY A 91 21.29 7.49 16.91
C GLY A 91 20.27 6.47 16.44
N TYR A 92 18.97 6.74 16.61
CA TYR A 92 17.89 5.88 16.12
C TYR A 92 16.70 6.66 15.59
N TRP A 93 15.89 6.00 14.80
CA TRP A 93 14.61 6.52 14.36
C TRP A 93 13.62 5.38 14.03
N ALA A 94 12.35 5.70 14.05
CA ALA A 94 11.30 4.80 13.63
C ALA A 94 10.23 5.57 12.87
N ALA A 95 9.55 4.91 11.95
CA ALA A 95 8.48 5.54 11.18
C ALA A 95 7.32 4.58 10.95
N THR A 96 6.14 5.18 10.77
CA THR A 96 4.93 4.49 10.32
C THR A 96 4.32 5.24 9.15
N VAL A 97 3.74 4.48 8.22
CA VAL A 97 3.00 5.01 7.08
C VAL A 97 1.67 4.28 6.94
N THR A 98 0.68 4.98 6.41
CA THR A 98 -0.64 4.46 6.07
C THR A 98 -0.96 4.77 4.62
N HIS A 99 -1.99 4.13 4.07
CA HIS A 99 -2.43 4.35 2.70
C HIS A 99 -3.90 4.74 2.67
N THR A 100 -4.27 5.73 1.84
CA THR A 100 -5.64 6.27 1.76
C THR A 100 -6.69 5.24 1.35
N GLN A 101 -6.30 4.21 0.59
CA GLN A 101 -7.20 3.18 0.08
C GLN A 101 -7.32 1.93 0.96
N ILE A 102 -6.44 1.77 1.96
CA ILE A 102 -6.42 0.63 2.88
C ILE A 102 -6.16 1.11 4.32
N THR A 103 -7.16 1.71 4.92
CA THR A 103 -7.07 2.30 6.26
C THR A 103 -6.87 1.28 7.39
N SER A 104 -7.15 0.00 7.13
CA SER A 104 -6.95 -1.09 8.08
C SER A 104 -5.51 -1.62 8.17
N PHE A 105 -4.63 -1.16 7.28
CA PHE A 105 -3.22 -1.54 7.25
C PHE A 105 -2.32 -0.34 7.46
N SER A 106 -1.29 -0.55 8.26
CA SER A 106 -0.17 0.37 8.40
C SER A 106 1.14 -0.39 8.27
N CYS A 107 2.18 0.28 7.78
CA CYS A 107 3.52 -0.28 7.69
C CYS A 107 4.46 0.54 8.55
N GLY A 108 5.42 -0.11 9.19
CA GLY A 108 6.40 0.53 10.06
C GLY A 108 7.80 0.01 9.82
N ILE A 109 8.76 0.79 10.25
CA ILE A 109 10.19 0.49 10.24
C ILE A 109 10.85 1.06 11.50
N GLY A 110 11.87 0.38 12.01
CA GLY A 110 12.76 0.90 13.05
C GLY A 110 14.21 0.74 12.61
N VAL A 111 15.03 1.74 12.79
CA VAL A 111 16.46 1.73 12.51
C VAL A 111 17.20 2.03 13.80
N ASN A 112 18.05 1.11 14.24
CA ASN A 112 18.66 1.09 15.56
C ASN A 112 17.65 1.14 16.73
N THR A 113 16.41 0.69 16.46
CA THR A 113 15.32 0.60 17.44
C THR A 113 14.27 -0.42 16.97
N THR A 114 13.37 -0.79 17.87
CA THR A 114 12.28 -1.71 17.52
C THR A 114 11.28 -1.08 16.54
N ASN A 115 10.77 -1.89 15.62
CA ASN A 115 9.70 -1.46 14.73
C ASN A 115 8.44 -1.16 15.55
N PRO A 116 7.80 0.02 15.38
CA PRO A 116 6.68 0.44 16.21
C PRO A 116 5.41 -0.41 16.04
N LEU A 117 5.30 -1.18 14.94
CA LEU A 117 4.15 -2.04 14.66
C LEU A 117 4.42 -3.51 14.96
N VAL A 118 5.64 -3.99 14.68
CA VAL A 118 6.04 -5.39 14.82
C VAL A 118 7.40 -5.46 15.49
N SER A 119 7.41 -5.66 16.81
CA SER A 119 8.63 -5.65 17.64
C SER A 119 9.63 -6.77 17.30
N THR A 120 9.18 -7.80 16.58
CA THR A 120 10.03 -8.94 16.14
C THR A 120 10.63 -8.73 14.75
N ALA A 121 10.31 -7.61 14.07
CA ALA A 121 10.92 -7.28 12.79
C ALA A 121 12.42 -6.98 12.95
N GLY A 122 13.20 -7.33 11.94
CA GLY A 122 14.62 -6.99 11.88
C GLY A 122 14.88 -5.49 11.82
N ASP A 123 16.07 -5.07 12.24
CA ASP A 123 16.49 -3.67 12.16
C ASP A 123 16.48 -3.18 10.71
N GLY A 124 15.83 -2.06 10.45
CA GLY A 124 15.67 -1.53 9.10
C GLY A 124 14.72 -2.33 8.19
N GLU A 125 13.98 -3.30 8.73
CA GLU A 125 13.03 -4.10 7.99
C GLU A 125 11.61 -3.49 8.02
N PRO A 126 11.04 -3.09 6.86
CA PRO A 126 9.68 -2.58 6.81
C PRO A 126 8.68 -3.74 6.91
N THR A 127 7.79 -3.68 7.89
CA THR A 127 6.72 -4.65 8.10
C THR A 127 5.37 -3.97 8.18
N CYS A 128 4.31 -4.68 7.80
CA CYS A 128 2.93 -4.16 7.79
C CYS A 128 2.04 -5.03 8.70
N LYS A 129 1.07 -4.36 9.30
CA LYS A 129 0.08 -4.97 10.18
C LYS A 129 -1.30 -4.35 9.98
#